data_5a2aa9427ce2cac18bc1c2b798ed4357
#
_entry.id   5a2aa9427ce2cac18bc1c2b798ed4357
#
_cell.length_a   1.000
_cell.length_b   1.000
_cell.length_c   1.000
_cell.angle_alpha   90.00
_cell.angle_beta   90.00
_cell.angle_gamma   90.00
#
_symmetry.space_group_name_H-M   'P 1'
#
loop_
_entity.id
_entity.type
_entity.pdbx_description
1 polymer ?
#
loop_
_entity_poly.entity_id
_entity_poly.type
_entity_poly.pdbx_seq_one_letter_code
_entity_poly.pdbx_strand_id
1 'polypeptide(L)'
;LSARVHGFVVSGSISKNMSAGHVDFHVADQAGGQALAVRYQGLDVPDLFKDGAEVVIEGHYASGTFQAERVMAKCPSKYEAKPPGEST
;
A
#
# COMPACT_ATOMS: atom_id res chain seq x y z
N LEU A 1 -10.74 -16.34 -4.90
CA LEU A 1 -10.56 -16.18 -3.47
C LEU A 1 -9.91 -14.85 -3.15
N SER A 2 -10.46 -14.17 -2.18
CA SER A 2 -9.89 -12.90 -1.76
C SER A 2 -8.91 -13.10 -0.64
N ALA A 3 -7.95 -12.20 -0.57
CA ALA A 3 -6.98 -12.21 0.51
C ALA A 3 -6.75 -10.78 0.95
N ARG A 4 -6.26 -10.64 2.16
CA ARG A 4 -5.90 -9.34 2.70
C ARG A 4 -4.42 -9.34 3.00
N VAL A 5 -3.70 -8.35 2.51
CA VAL A 5 -2.27 -8.25 2.71
C VAL A 5 -1.98 -6.95 3.43
N HIS A 6 -1.12 -7.03 4.45
CA HIS A 6 -0.73 -5.87 5.22
C HIS A 6 0.78 -5.67 5.04
N GLY A 7 1.20 -4.45 4.79
CA GLY A 7 2.60 -4.19 4.62
C GLY A 7 2.86 -2.71 4.41
N PHE A 8 4.03 -2.43 3.85
CA PHE A 8 4.46 -1.05 3.64
C PHE A 8 4.82 -0.87 2.18
N VAL A 9 4.47 0.28 1.63
CA VAL A 9 4.79 0.60 0.24
C VAL A 9 6.28 0.81 0.11
N VAL A 10 6.90 0.09 -0.82
CA VAL A 10 8.33 0.19 -1.05
C VAL A 10 8.61 1.53 -1.72
N SER A 11 9.59 2.27 -1.19
CA SER A 11 9.92 3.58 -1.73
C SER A 11 10.32 3.48 -3.19
N GLY A 12 9.77 4.38 -3.99
CA GLY A 12 10.10 4.42 -5.39
C GLY A 12 9.39 3.41 -6.25
N SER A 13 8.47 2.62 -5.66
CA SER A 13 7.81 1.58 -6.44
C SER A 13 6.46 2.02 -7.00
N ILE A 14 5.93 3.15 -6.58
CA ILE A 14 4.60 3.58 -7.04
C ILE A 14 4.69 4.09 -8.46
N SER A 15 3.86 3.52 -9.33
CA SER A 15 3.83 3.92 -10.72
C SER A 15 2.37 4.00 -11.17
N LYS A 16 1.93 5.20 -11.50
CA LYS A 16 0.56 5.42 -11.95
C LYS A 16 0.53 5.36 -13.47
N ASN A 17 -0.34 4.53 -14.00
CA ASN A 17 -0.52 4.44 -15.44
C ASN A 17 -1.84 5.12 -15.79
N MET A 18 -1.75 6.36 -16.19
CA MET A 18 -2.96 7.14 -16.46
C MET A 18 -3.73 6.60 -17.66
N SER A 19 -3.02 6.09 -18.63
CA SER A 19 -3.70 5.58 -19.82
C SER A 19 -4.47 4.30 -19.52
N ALA A 20 -3.88 3.42 -18.73
CA ALA A 20 -4.55 2.17 -18.40
C ALA A 20 -5.47 2.29 -17.20
N GLY A 21 -5.35 3.35 -16.42
CA GLY A 21 -6.23 3.56 -15.30
C GLY A 21 -5.91 2.68 -14.10
N HIS A 22 -4.63 2.41 -13.86
CA HIS A 22 -4.27 1.62 -12.69
C HIS A 22 -2.99 2.15 -12.05
N VAL A 23 -2.74 1.69 -10.84
CA VAL A 23 -1.54 2.05 -10.09
C VAL A 23 -0.82 0.77 -9.72
N ASP A 24 0.47 0.71 -10.03
CA ASP A 24 1.32 -0.41 -9.66
C ASP A 24 2.24 0.01 -8.55
N PHE A 25 2.48 -0.89 -7.61
CA PHE A 25 3.41 -0.61 -6.52
C PHE A 25 3.81 -1.92 -5.89
N HIS A 26 4.81 -1.86 -5.02
CA HIS A 26 5.27 -3.02 -4.29
C HIS A 26 5.02 -2.83 -2.82
N VAL A 27 4.68 -3.91 -2.15
CA VAL A 27 4.42 -3.90 -0.71
C VAL A 27 5.34 -4.92 -0.07
N ALA A 28 6.01 -4.52 1.00
CA ALA A 28 6.89 -5.40 1.74
C ALA A 28 6.47 -5.40 3.20
N ASP A 29 6.81 -6.48 3.91
CA ASP A 29 6.49 -6.50 5.32
C ASP A 29 7.53 -5.68 6.09
N GLN A 30 7.26 -5.48 7.37
CA GLN A 30 8.12 -4.62 8.16
C GLN A 30 9.53 -5.14 8.26
N ALA A 31 9.71 -6.43 8.15
CA ALA A 31 11.04 -7.01 8.24
C ALA A 31 11.85 -6.80 6.98
N GLY A 32 11.23 -6.27 5.94
CA GLY A 32 11.95 -6.01 4.72
C GLY A 32 12.14 -7.24 3.86
N GLY A 33 11.26 -8.20 3.97
CA GLY A 33 11.37 -9.40 3.17
C GLY A 33 11.02 -9.14 1.72
N GLN A 34 10.55 -10.17 1.05
CA GLN A 34 10.23 -10.03 -0.36
C GLN A 34 9.12 -9.05 -0.57
N ALA A 35 9.23 -8.27 -1.61
CA ALA A 35 8.19 -7.34 -1.98
C ALA A 35 7.16 -8.04 -2.85
N LEU A 36 5.91 -7.69 -2.64
CA LEU A 36 4.81 -8.24 -3.42
C LEU A 36 4.40 -7.20 -4.46
N ALA A 37 4.35 -7.60 -5.71
CA ALA A 37 3.91 -6.70 -6.77
C ALA A 37 2.40 -6.60 -6.73
N VAL A 38 1.88 -5.38 -6.70
CA VAL A 38 0.46 -5.12 -6.55
C VAL A 38 -0.01 -4.20 -7.66
N ARG A 39 -1.17 -4.49 -8.21
CA ARG A 39 -1.83 -3.60 -9.17
C ARG A 39 -3.22 -3.27 -8.66
N TYR A 40 -3.49 -1.99 -8.52
CA TYR A 40 -4.80 -1.53 -8.10
C TYR A 40 -5.52 -0.95 -9.31
N GLN A 41 -6.70 -1.48 -9.60
CA GLN A 41 -7.47 -1.03 -10.76
C GLN A 41 -8.19 0.25 -10.39
N GLY A 42 -7.65 1.37 -10.79
CA GLY A 42 -8.19 2.66 -10.47
C GLY A 42 -7.08 3.61 -10.14
N LEU A 43 -7.38 4.89 -10.13
CA LEU A 43 -6.39 5.91 -9.80
C LEU A 43 -6.76 6.62 -8.51
N ASP A 44 -7.86 6.25 -7.90
CA ASP A 44 -8.35 6.92 -6.71
C ASP A 44 -7.81 6.27 -5.45
N VAL A 45 -6.56 6.50 -5.17
CA VAL A 45 -5.93 5.95 -3.97
C VAL A 45 -6.10 6.92 -2.82
N PRO A 46 -6.00 6.41 -1.57
CA PRO A 46 -6.12 7.31 -0.40
C PRO A 46 -5.03 8.36 -0.37
N ASP A 47 -5.31 9.47 0.27
CA ASP A 47 -4.33 10.53 0.39
C ASP A 47 -3.07 10.09 1.10
N LEU A 48 -3.18 9.15 2.02
CA LEU A 48 -2.03 8.68 2.76
C LEU A 48 -1.20 7.65 2.00
N PHE A 49 -1.61 7.29 0.80
CA PHE A 49 -0.90 6.32 -0.01
C PHE A 49 0.32 6.97 -0.61
N LYS A 50 1.48 6.62 -0.11
CA LYS A 50 2.73 7.18 -0.59
C LYS A 50 3.86 6.25 -0.18
N ASP A 51 5.07 6.59 -0.60
CA ASP A 51 6.23 5.78 -0.27
C ASP A 51 6.32 5.58 1.22
N GLY A 52 6.51 4.34 1.63
CA GLY A 52 6.69 4.02 3.03
C GLY A 52 5.40 3.96 3.83
N ALA A 53 4.26 4.19 3.21
CA ALA A 53 3.01 4.17 3.94
C ALA A 53 2.63 2.74 4.33
N GLU A 54 2.01 2.62 5.48
CA GLU A 54 1.47 1.34 5.89
C GLU A 54 0.14 1.15 5.19
N VAL A 55 -0.04 0.02 4.54
CA VAL A 55 -1.24 -0.22 3.75
C VAL A 55 -1.82 -1.59 4.05
N VAL A 56 -3.12 -1.69 3.85
CA VAL A 56 -3.82 -2.96 3.86
C VAL A 56 -4.52 -3.05 2.51
N ILE A 57 -4.23 -4.11 1.78
CA ILE A 57 -4.83 -4.29 0.46
C ILE A 57 -5.65 -5.56 0.44
N GLU A 58 -6.74 -5.54 -0.28
CA GLU A 58 -7.62 -6.68 -0.41
C GLU A 58 -7.78 -6.98 -1.89
N GLY A 59 -7.73 -8.24 -2.23
CA GLY A 59 -7.86 -8.66 -3.60
C GLY A 59 -7.49 -10.10 -3.76
N HIS A 60 -6.90 -10.45 -4.90
CA HIS A 60 -6.52 -11.82 -5.16
C HIS A 60 -5.25 -11.85 -6.00
N TYR A 61 -4.56 -12.98 -5.93
CA TYR A 61 -3.31 -13.14 -6.65
C TYR A 61 -3.63 -13.70 -8.03
N ALA A 62 -3.06 -13.11 -9.04
CA ALA A 62 -3.28 -13.57 -10.40
C ALA A 62 -2.07 -13.23 -11.25
N SER A 63 -1.60 -14.22 -12.00
CA SER A 63 -0.51 -13.99 -12.96
C SER A 63 0.73 -13.36 -12.34
N GLY A 64 1.06 -13.75 -11.13
CA GLY A 64 2.26 -13.26 -10.48
C GLY A 64 2.13 -11.88 -9.87
N THR A 65 0.96 -11.29 -9.93
CA THR A 65 0.72 -9.97 -9.38
C THR A 65 -0.54 -10.00 -8.52
N PHE A 66 -0.50 -9.31 -7.40
CA PHE A 66 -1.68 -9.22 -6.55
C PHE A 66 -2.61 -8.16 -7.11
N GLN A 67 -3.81 -8.58 -7.49
CA GLN A 67 -4.79 -7.66 -8.06
C GLN A 67 -5.60 -7.07 -6.92
N ALA A 68 -5.29 -5.85 -6.54
CA ALA A 68 -5.94 -5.21 -5.41
C ALA A 68 -7.26 -4.60 -5.85
N GLU A 69 -8.29 -4.88 -5.08
CA GLU A 69 -9.61 -4.30 -5.30
C GLU A 69 -9.86 -3.17 -4.33
N ARG A 70 -9.11 -3.15 -3.24
CA ARG A 70 -9.25 -2.11 -2.24
C ARG A 70 -7.89 -1.84 -1.63
N VAL A 71 -7.57 -0.58 -1.47
CA VAL A 71 -6.32 -0.16 -0.83
C VAL A 71 -6.69 0.79 0.30
N MET A 72 -6.19 0.48 1.49
CA MET A 72 -6.38 1.36 2.64
C MET A 72 -5.00 1.74 3.15
N ALA A 73 -4.77 3.01 3.35
CA ALA A 73 -3.50 3.49 3.85
C ALA A 73 -3.69 4.02 5.26
N LYS A 74 -2.67 3.80 6.08
CA LYS A 74 -2.72 4.22 7.47
C LYS A 74 -1.58 5.16 7.78
N CYS A 75 -1.73 5.95 8.81
CA CYS A 75 -0.65 6.78 9.28
C CYS A 75 0.46 5.89 9.79
N PRO A 76 1.71 6.28 9.60
CA PRO A 76 2.80 5.49 10.14
C PRO A 76 2.67 5.37 11.64
N SER A 77 3.01 4.21 12.15
CA SER A 77 2.81 3.97 13.56
C SER A 77 3.66 4.86 14.44
N LYS A 78 4.72 5.41 13.92
CA LYS A 78 5.51 6.29 14.75
C LYS A 78 4.74 7.51 15.19
N TYR A 79 3.61 7.75 14.60
CA TYR A 79 2.80 8.80 15.06
C TYR A 79 2.43 8.62 16.48
N GLU A 80 2.23 7.43 16.89
CA GLU A 80 1.78 7.20 18.22
C GLU A 80 2.80 7.46 19.25
N ALA A 81 4.04 7.59 18.83
CA ALA A 81 5.08 7.89 19.77
C ALA A 81 5.05 9.33 20.20
N LYS A 82 4.23 10.15 19.59
CA LYS A 82 4.25 11.52 19.95
C LYS A 82 3.68 11.69 21.32
N PRO A 83 4.24 12.56 22.10
CA PRO A 83 3.72 12.81 23.41
C PRO A 83 2.31 13.31 23.29
N PRO A 84 1.45 12.82 24.10
CA PRO A 84 0.09 13.23 23.99
C PRO A 84 -0.10 14.68 24.20
N GLY A 85 0.65 15.24 24.99
CA GLY A 85 0.44 16.62 25.26
C GLY A 85 0.55 17.44 24.04
N GLU A 86 1.42 17.02 23.20
CA GLU A 86 1.60 17.82 22.15
C GLU A 86 0.77 17.49 21.17
N SER A 87 0.37 16.44 21.24
CA SER A 87 -0.41 16.25 20.21
C SER A 87 -1.58 16.79 20.51
N THR A 88 -1.37 16.96 20.88
CA THR A 88 -2.19 17.32 20.92
C THR A 88 -2.51 17.66 21.07
#